data_dc43535e41de869b8e474863d680ec48
#
_entry.id   dc43535e41de869b8e474863d680ec48
#
_cell.length_a   1.000
_cell.length_b   1.000
_cell.length_c   1.000
_cell.angle_alpha   90.00
_cell.angle_beta   90.00
_cell.angle_gamma   90.00
#
_symmetry.space_group_name_H-M   'P 1'
#
loop_
_entity.id
_entity.type
_entity.pdbx_description
1 polymer ?
#
loop_
_entity_poly.entity_id
_entity_poly.type
_entity_poly.pdbx_seq_one_letter_code
_entity_poly.pdbx_strand_id
1 'polypeptide(L)'
;MAGRLWMLARWLGHRHVALLDGGIAAWQRAGYPMSTEAPTPATPGHLSERPTLVTLLNTAQLMAALQDGHSQVVDARPAERFQGKDTSMDPVAGHIPGAINR
;
A
#
# COMPACT_ATOMS: atom_id res chain seq x y z
N MET A 1 4.69 -0.31 -7.35
CA MET A 1 3.37 -0.46 -8.01
C MET A 1 2.54 -1.61 -7.45
N ALA A 2 3.12 -2.76 -7.10
CA ALA A 2 2.39 -3.92 -6.57
C ALA A 2 1.55 -3.63 -5.30
N GLY A 3 2.07 -2.84 -4.36
CA GLY A 3 1.32 -2.44 -3.16
C GLY A 3 0.04 -1.68 -3.44
N ARG A 4 0.01 -0.84 -4.48
CA ARG A 4 -1.21 -0.13 -4.90
C ARG A 4 -2.28 -1.13 -5.39
N LEU A 5 -1.89 -2.10 -6.22
CA LEU A 5 -2.83 -3.12 -6.69
C LEU A 5 -3.37 -3.96 -5.53
N TRP A 6 -2.50 -4.35 -4.60
CA TRP A 6 -2.89 -5.06 -3.38
C TRP A 6 -3.93 -4.26 -2.57
N MET A 7 -3.68 -2.96 -2.34
CA MET A 7 -4.58 -2.08 -1.62
C MET A 7 -5.94 -1.95 -2.33
N LEU A 8 -5.94 -1.75 -3.66
CA LEU A 8 -7.16 -1.64 -4.46
C LEU A 8 -7.96 -2.94 -4.45
N ALA A 9 -7.30 -4.10 -4.56
CA ALA A 9 -7.96 -5.39 -4.47
C ALA A 9 -8.63 -5.58 -3.09
N ARG A 10 -7.96 -5.21 -2.01
CA ARG A 10 -8.54 -5.25 -0.67
C ARG A 10 -9.67 -4.25 -0.49
N TRP A 11 -9.57 -3.08 -1.07
CA TRP A 11 -10.63 -2.08 -1.06
C TRP A 11 -11.90 -2.59 -1.77
N LEU A 12 -11.75 -3.38 -2.84
CA LEU A 12 -12.85 -4.08 -3.51
C LEU A 12 -13.30 -5.36 -2.78
N GLY A 13 -12.81 -5.60 -1.57
CA GLY A 13 -13.20 -6.75 -0.76
C GLY A 13 -12.53 -8.07 -1.14
N HIS A 14 -11.52 -8.05 -2.00
CA HIS A 14 -10.80 -9.24 -2.44
C HIS A 14 -9.81 -9.70 -1.36
N ARG A 15 -10.08 -10.88 -0.75
CA ARG A 15 -9.28 -11.39 0.38
C ARG A 15 -8.02 -12.13 -0.07
N HIS A 16 -8.10 -12.81 -1.21
CA HIS A 16 -7.03 -13.69 -1.70
C HIS A 16 -6.07 -12.89 -2.59
N VAL A 17 -5.37 -11.95 -1.97
CA VAL A 17 -4.34 -11.13 -2.60
C VAL A 17 -3.15 -10.99 -1.66
N ALA A 18 -1.95 -11.23 -2.18
CA ALA A 18 -0.70 -11.10 -1.43
C ALA A 18 0.33 -10.32 -2.25
N LEU A 19 1.35 -9.83 -1.56
CA LEU A 19 2.55 -9.27 -2.18
C LEU A 19 3.67 -10.29 -2.06
N LEU A 20 4.41 -10.46 -3.15
CA LEU A 20 5.65 -11.23 -3.13
C LEU A 20 6.73 -10.40 -2.46
N ASP A 21 7.15 -10.80 -1.27
CA ASP A 21 8.19 -10.10 -0.52
C ASP A 21 9.53 -10.12 -1.27
N GLY A 22 10.16 -8.94 -1.37
CA GLY A 22 11.34 -8.72 -2.19
C GLY A 22 11.08 -8.76 -3.70
N GLY A 23 9.84 -8.99 -4.13
CA GLY A 23 9.40 -8.95 -5.53
C GLY A 23 10.12 -9.96 -6.41
N ILE A 24 10.05 -9.71 -7.73
CA ILE A 24 10.62 -10.61 -8.74
C ILE A 24 12.14 -10.82 -8.58
N ALA A 25 12.84 -9.83 -8.04
CA ALA A 25 14.28 -9.95 -7.80
C ALA A 25 14.61 -10.99 -6.71
N ALA A 26 13.78 -11.07 -5.65
CA ALA A 26 13.93 -12.10 -4.63
C ALA A 26 13.59 -13.50 -5.18
N TRP A 27 12.56 -13.60 -6.01
CA TRP A 27 12.18 -14.81 -6.73
C TRP A 27 13.34 -15.38 -7.56
N GLN A 28 13.96 -14.50 -8.36
CA GLN A 28 15.11 -14.88 -9.20
C GLN A 28 16.33 -15.28 -8.36
N ARG A 29 16.65 -14.54 -7.30
CA ARG A 29 17.76 -14.91 -6.41
C ARG A 29 17.56 -16.25 -5.71
N ALA A 30 16.30 -16.61 -5.46
CA ALA A 30 15.96 -17.91 -4.90
C ALA A 30 16.01 -19.06 -5.93
N GLY A 31 16.33 -18.78 -7.19
CA GLY A 31 16.44 -19.78 -8.25
C GLY A 31 15.11 -20.30 -8.78
N TYR A 32 14.02 -19.61 -8.51
CA TYR A 32 12.70 -20.03 -9.00
C TYR A 32 12.55 -19.75 -10.51
N PRO A 33 11.76 -20.60 -11.22
CA PRO A 33 11.62 -20.51 -12.67
C PRO A 33 10.93 -19.21 -13.09
N MET A 34 11.36 -18.71 -14.24
CA MET A 34 10.75 -17.57 -14.93
C MET A 34 10.19 -18.04 -16.28
N SER A 35 9.08 -17.46 -16.73
CA SER A 35 8.53 -17.70 -18.05
C SER A 35 8.19 -16.37 -18.73
N THR A 36 8.39 -16.30 -20.03
CA THR A 36 7.93 -15.21 -20.89
C THR A 36 6.59 -15.53 -21.56
N GLU A 37 6.10 -16.76 -21.39
CA GLU A 37 4.80 -17.16 -21.92
C GLU A 37 3.67 -16.50 -21.16
N ALA A 38 2.67 -16.01 -21.88
CA ALA A 38 1.46 -15.49 -21.25
C ALA A 38 0.70 -16.64 -20.58
N PRO A 39 0.35 -16.53 -19.28
CA PRO A 39 -0.40 -17.57 -18.61
C PRO A 39 -1.80 -17.70 -19.24
N THR A 40 -2.17 -18.92 -19.61
CA THR A 40 -3.54 -19.21 -20.03
C THR A 40 -4.32 -19.70 -18.81
N PRO A 41 -5.30 -18.96 -18.31
CA PRO A 41 -6.13 -19.42 -17.20
C PRO A 41 -6.84 -20.74 -17.58
N ALA A 42 -6.75 -21.73 -16.73
CA ALA A 42 -7.44 -23.01 -16.93
C ALA A 42 -8.97 -22.85 -16.90
N THR A 43 -9.46 -21.89 -16.14
CA THR A 43 -10.89 -21.57 -16.02
C THR A 43 -11.04 -20.06 -15.89
N PRO A 44 -12.02 -19.42 -16.56
CA PRO A 44 -12.31 -18.02 -16.35
C PRO A 44 -12.65 -17.73 -14.89
N GLY A 45 -11.95 -16.77 -14.31
CA GLY A 45 -12.26 -16.28 -12.96
C GLY A 45 -13.50 -15.39 -12.97
N HIS A 46 -14.16 -15.27 -11.82
CA HIS A 46 -15.25 -14.33 -11.61
C HIS A 46 -14.87 -13.36 -10.48
N LEU A 47 -14.89 -12.07 -10.79
CA LEU A 47 -14.71 -11.00 -9.80
C LEU A 47 -16.08 -10.41 -9.47
N SER A 48 -16.46 -10.46 -8.20
CA SER A 48 -17.64 -9.79 -7.68
C SER A 48 -17.23 -8.74 -6.67
N GLU A 49 -17.93 -7.62 -6.68
CA GLU A 49 -17.79 -6.60 -5.65
C GLU A 49 -18.21 -7.16 -4.29
N ARG A 50 -17.45 -6.86 -3.26
CA ARG A 50 -17.67 -7.30 -1.88
C ARG A 50 -17.47 -6.12 -0.93
N PRO A 51 -17.94 -6.22 0.32
CA PRO A 51 -17.64 -5.22 1.34
C PRO A 51 -16.13 -4.96 1.45
N THR A 52 -15.77 -3.69 1.48
CA THR A 52 -14.36 -3.28 1.57
C THR A 52 -13.65 -3.86 2.80
N LEU A 53 -12.38 -4.21 2.62
CA LEU A 53 -11.48 -4.63 3.71
C LEU A 53 -10.52 -3.52 4.14
N VAL A 54 -10.66 -2.32 3.56
CA VAL A 54 -9.80 -1.16 3.81
C VAL A 54 -10.68 0.07 3.93
N THR A 55 -10.52 0.81 5.01
CA THR A 55 -11.21 2.08 5.22
C THR A 55 -10.36 3.22 4.69
N LEU A 56 -10.95 4.07 3.84
CA LEU A 56 -10.35 5.33 3.41
C LEU A 56 -10.85 6.45 4.32
N LEU A 57 -9.93 7.20 4.89
CA LEU A 57 -10.25 8.34 5.73
C LEU A 57 -10.07 9.64 4.93
N ASN A 58 -11.01 10.55 5.06
CA ASN A 58 -10.82 11.93 4.63
C ASN A 58 -10.07 12.73 5.73
N THR A 59 -9.70 13.98 5.43
CA THR A 59 -8.94 14.82 6.34
C THR A 59 -9.62 15.01 7.70
N ALA A 60 -10.92 15.28 7.73
CA ALA A 60 -11.66 15.48 8.98
C ALA A 60 -11.69 14.21 9.84
N GLN A 61 -11.90 13.05 9.21
CA GLN A 61 -11.88 11.75 9.87
C GLN A 61 -10.49 11.42 10.43
N LEU A 62 -9.42 11.73 9.67
CA LEU A 62 -8.05 11.54 10.14
C LEU A 62 -7.74 12.45 11.34
N MET A 63 -8.15 13.72 11.28
CA MET A 63 -7.97 14.64 12.41
C MET A 63 -8.68 14.14 13.67
N ALA A 64 -9.91 13.68 13.55
CA ALA A 64 -10.65 13.09 14.65
C ALA A 64 -9.94 11.84 15.22
N ALA A 65 -9.47 10.94 14.35
CA ALA A 65 -8.76 9.73 14.75
C ALA A 65 -7.40 10.01 15.43
N LEU A 66 -6.75 11.11 15.09
CA LEU A 66 -5.53 11.55 15.81
C LEU A 66 -5.84 12.12 17.19
N GLN A 67 -6.99 12.77 17.36
CA GLN A 67 -7.40 13.34 18.64
C GLN A 67 -7.88 12.29 19.64
N ASP A 68 -8.45 11.18 19.19
CA ASP A 68 -8.95 10.11 20.06
C ASP A 68 -7.82 9.29 20.72
N GLY A 69 -6.58 9.42 20.24
CA GLY A 69 -5.39 8.75 20.79
C GLY A 69 -5.33 7.23 20.54
N HIS A 70 -6.29 6.66 19.80
CA HIS A 70 -6.34 5.22 19.51
C HIS A 70 -5.76 4.88 18.15
N SER A 71 -5.41 5.89 17.34
CA SER A 71 -4.92 5.72 15.98
C SER A 71 -3.48 6.19 15.83
N GLN A 72 -2.66 5.42 15.15
CA GLN A 72 -1.30 5.78 14.79
C GLN A 72 -1.17 5.99 13.29
N VAL A 73 -0.78 7.17 12.87
CA VAL A 73 -0.44 7.45 11.48
C VAL A 73 0.97 6.96 11.19
N VAL A 74 1.11 6.21 10.11
CA VAL A 74 2.41 5.75 9.60
C VAL A 74 2.67 6.41 8.26
N ASP A 75 3.74 7.18 8.17
CA ASP A 75 4.20 7.82 6.94
C ASP A 75 5.27 6.94 6.29
N ALA A 76 4.96 6.40 5.12
CA ALA A 76 5.83 5.52 4.34
C ALA A 76 6.74 6.26 3.35
N ARG A 77 6.83 7.60 3.43
CA ARG A 77 7.77 8.37 2.61
C ARG A 77 9.21 8.16 3.08
N PRO A 78 10.22 8.42 2.22
CA PRO A 78 11.61 8.47 2.65
C PRO A 78 11.82 9.41 3.85
N ALA A 79 12.73 9.04 4.74
CA ALA A 79 12.98 9.78 5.98
C ALA A 79 13.31 11.27 5.76
N GLU A 80 14.01 11.61 4.69
CA GLU A 80 14.34 13.00 4.35
C GLU A 80 13.11 13.83 4.04
N ARG A 81 12.12 13.26 3.33
CA ARG A 81 10.84 13.92 3.08
C ARG A 81 10.01 14.03 4.36
N PHE A 82 9.96 12.99 5.16
CA PHE A 82 9.29 13.00 6.46
C PHE A 82 9.85 14.10 7.38
N GLN A 83 11.17 14.28 7.40
CA GLN A 83 11.86 15.31 8.19
C GLN A 83 11.78 16.71 7.57
N GLY A 84 11.20 16.86 6.38
CA GLY A 84 11.11 18.14 5.68
C GLY A 84 12.43 18.63 5.07
N LYS A 85 13.42 17.76 4.93
CA LYS A 85 14.72 18.08 4.31
C LYS A 85 14.66 18.04 2.79
N ASP A 86 13.87 17.15 2.22
CA ASP A 86 13.58 17.08 0.80
C ASP A 86 12.16 17.57 0.55
N THR A 87 12.05 18.70 -0.13
CA THR A 87 10.78 19.37 -0.50
C THR A 87 10.51 19.33 -2.00
N SER A 88 11.29 18.58 -2.76
CA SER A 88 11.22 18.58 -4.24
C SER A 88 9.85 18.18 -4.80
N MET A 89 9.09 17.40 -4.04
CA MET A 89 7.77 16.88 -4.44
C MET A 89 6.63 17.37 -3.53
N ASP A 90 6.94 18.01 -2.42
CA ASP A 90 5.95 18.37 -1.41
C ASP A 90 5.82 19.91 -1.33
N PRO A 91 4.61 20.49 -1.50
CA PRO A 91 4.41 21.93 -1.42
C PRO A 91 4.59 22.47 0.02
N VAL A 92 4.51 21.59 1.02
CA VAL A 92 4.72 21.91 2.44
C VAL A 92 5.68 20.88 3.03
N ALA A 93 6.74 21.35 3.66
CA ALA A 93 7.74 20.49 4.30
C ALA A 93 7.21 19.77 5.54
N GLY A 94 7.77 18.58 5.81
CA GLY A 94 7.49 17.84 7.04
C GLY A 94 6.40 16.77 6.89
N HIS A 95 5.71 16.49 7.98
CA HIS A 95 4.77 15.36 8.08
C HIS A 95 3.55 15.74 8.94
N ILE A 96 2.54 14.88 8.92
CA ILE A 96 1.35 15.02 9.76
C ILE A 96 1.77 14.92 11.23
N PRO A 97 1.40 15.90 12.10
CA PRO A 97 1.75 15.85 13.52
C PRO A 97 1.32 14.54 14.17
N GLY A 98 2.24 13.92 14.93
CA GLY A 98 2.01 12.62 15.57
C GLY A 98 2.23 11.38 14.67
N ALA A 99 2.52 11.57 13.38
CA ALA A 99 2.88 10.44 12.50
C ALA A 99 4.27 9.90 12.85
N ILE A 100 4.45 8.60 12.67
CA ILE A 100 5.76 7.95 12.69
C ILE A 100 6.21 7.62 11.27
N ASN A 101 7.52 7.57 11.04
CA ASN A 101 8.09 7.17 9.76
C ASN A 101 8.50 5.69 9.76
N ARG A 102 8.21 4.98 8.68
CA ARG A 102 8.61 3.58 8.47
C ARG A 102 9.01 3.35 7.00
#